data_bca453cddb7852fb03433d7ef8d9d9f3
#
_entry.id   bca453cddb7852fb03433d7ef8d9d9f3
#
_cell.length_a   1.000
_cell.length_b   1.000
_cell.length_c   1.000
_cell.angle_alpha   90.00
_cell.angle_beta   90.00
_cell.angle_gamma   90.00
#
_symmetry.space_group_name_H-M   'P 1'
#
loop_
_entity.id
_entity.type
_entity.pdbx_description
1 polymer ?
#
loop_
_entity_poly.entity_id
_entity_poly.type
_entity_poly.pdbx_seq_one_letter_code
_entity_poly.pdbx_strand_id
1 'polypeptide(L)'
;VYKRQGQNVVAADRITVEREARERQDQQVTILIHKPMGYVSGQAEDGHEPAVVLVTPQNHWNQDTSRTRFNFAQLKGLAPCGRLDIDSVGLLVMTQDGRVARQIIGEDSEMDKEYLVRVTYGDRDIDVQSVFPAEQLARLCHGLSLDGEALKPAKVDWQNPEQLRFVLT
;
A
#
# COMPACT_ATOMS: atom_id res chain seq x y z
N VAL A 1 18.10 -31.66 -15.49
CA VAL A 1 18.78 -30.62 -16.27
C VAL A 1 18.34 -29.28 -15.71
N TYR A 2 19.27 -28.53 -15.09
CA TYR A 2 18.99 -27.17 -14.63
C TYR A 2 18.88 -26.24 -15.83
N LYS A 3 17.73 -25.63 -16.08
CA LYS A 3 17.58 -24.61 -17.11
C LYS A 3 18.21 -23.30 -16.61
N ARG A 4 18.97 -22.64 -17.49
CA ARG A 4 19.56 -21.32 -17.18
C ARG A 4 18.49 -20.25 -17.20
N GLN A 5 18.69 -19.19 -16.46
CA GLN A 5 17.79 -18.03 -16.48
C GLN A 5 17.59 -17.52 -17.91
N GLY A 6 16.34 -17.24 -18.29
CA GLY A 6 15.99 -16.79 -19.64
C GLY A 6 15.88 -17.90 -20.71
N GLN A 7 15.97 -19.18 -20.34
CA GLN A 7 15.76 -20.27 -21.28
C GLN A 7 14.27 -20.42 -21.64
N ASN A 8 13.95 -20.40 -22.91
CA ASN A 8 12.59 -20.63 -23.39
C ASN A 8 12.12 -22.07 -23.09
N VAL A 9 10.84 -22.20 -22.78
CA VAL A 9 10.17 -23.48 -22.55
C VAL A 9 9.07 -23.69 -23.60
N VAL A 10 8.82 -24.93 -23.94
CA VAL A 10 7.73 -25.34 -24.83
C VAL A 10 6.67 -26.15 -24.08
N ALA A 11 5.48 -26.27 -24.63
CA ALA A 11 4.36 -26.95 -23.98
C ALA A 11 4.65 -28.40 -23.53
N ALA A 12 5.59 -29.08 -24.23
CA ALA A 12 6.02 -30.44 -23.89
C ALA A 12 7.02 -30.51 -22.69
N ASP A 13 7.57 -29.38 -22.27
CA ASP A 13 8.53 -29.35 -21.15
C ASP A 13 7.81 -29.59 -19.83
N ARG A 14 8.32 -30.52 -19.04
CA ARG A 14 7.86 -30.71 -17.66
C ARG A 14 8.65 -29.78 -16.73
N ILE A 15 7.97 -28.79 -16.20
CA ILE A 15 8.56 -27.85 -15.24
C ILE A 15 8.29 -28.35 -13.83
N THR A 16 9.34 -28.51 -13.04
CA THR A 16 9.24 -28.82 -11.61
C THR A 16 9.98 -27.76 -10.79
N VAL A 17 9.34 -27.26 -9.74
CA VAL A 17 9.97 -26.36 -8.80
C VAL A 17 10.71 -27.18 -7.74
N GLU A 18 11.96 -26.83 -7.50
CA GLU A 18 12.77 -27.50 -6.47
C GLU A 18 12.14 -27.32 -5.08
N ARG A 19 12.33 -28.34 -4.24
CA ARG A 19 11.81 -28.34 -2.88
C ARG A 19 12.24 -27.12 -2.07
N GLU A 20 13.51 -26.75 -2.12
CA GLU A 20 14.03 -25.56 -1.43
C GLU A 20 13.40 -24.26 -1.92
N ALA A 21 13.08 -24.17 -3.21
CA ALA A 21 12.43 -23.00 -3.78
C ALA A 21 10.97 -22.89 -3.31
N ARG A 22 10.27 -24.02 -3.18
CA ARG A 22 8.93 -24.09 -2.58
C ARG A 22 8.95 -23.68 -1.12
N GLU A 23 9.84 -24.28 -0.34
CA GLU A 23 10.00 -23.98 1.09
C GLU A 23 10.30 -22.50 1.33
N ARG A 24 11.16 -21.87 0.48
CA ARG A 24 11.40 -20.41 0.53
C ARG A 24 10.16 -19.60 0.19
N GLN A 25 9.35 -20.07 -0.76
CA GLN A 25 8.11 -19.38 -1.12
C GLN A 25 7.06 -19.49 -0.02
N ASP A 26 6.95 -20.66 0.62
CA ASP A 26 6.02 -20.90 1.72
C ASP A 26 6.40 -20.14 3.00
N GLN A 27 7.67 -19.73 3.13
CA GLN A 27 8.17 -18.93 4.24
C GLN A 27 8.04 -17.41 4.02
N GLN A 28 7.59 -16.99 2.83
CA GLN A 28 7.36 -15.56 2.56
C GLN A 28 6.26 -15.02 3.47
N VAL A 29 6.48 -13.79 3.94
CA VAL A 29 5.53 -13.11 4.83
C VAL A 29 4.94 -11.87 4.19
N THR A 30 3.71 -11.57 4.59
CA THR A 30 3.05 -10.29 4.36
C THR A 30 2.75 -9.68 5.73
N ILE A 31 3.17 -8.44 5.93
CA ILE A 31 3.07 -7.73 7.20
C ILE A 31 2.23 -6.48 7.00
N LEU A 32 1.25 -6.29 7.86
CA LEU A 32 0.45 -5.09 7.91
C LEU A 32 1.03 -4.14 8.96
N ILE A 33 1.34 -2.93 8.55
CA ILE A 33 1.88 -1.88 9.43
C ILE A 33 0.86 -0.76 9.52
N HIS A 34 0.54 -0.32 10.73
CA HIS A 34 -0.05 0.98 10.95
C HIS A 34 1.07 2.02 10.94
N LYS A 35 1.37 2.56 9.75
CA LYS A 35 2.47 3.52 9.59
C LYS A 35 2.14 4.84 10.29
N PRO A 36 2.94 5.29 11.26
CA PRO A 36 2.80 6.63 11.83
C PRO A 36 3.39 7.69 10.91
N MET A 37 3.19 8.97 11.23
CA MET A 37 3.91 10.08 10.60
C MET A 37 5.41 10.01 10.86
N GLY A 38 6.20 10.64 9.99
CA GLY A 38 7.65 10.74 10.13
C GLY A 38 8.45 9.62 9.48
N TYR A 39 7.80 8.61 8.92
CA TYR A 39 8.45 7.49 8.22
C TYR A 39 8.11 7.50 6.74
N VAL A 40 9.09 7.20 5.90
CA VAL A 40 8.87 6.94 4.47
C VAL A 40 8.41 5.50 4.25
N SER A 41 7.60 5.28 3.22
CA SER A 41 7.10 3.92 2.93
C SER A 41 8.19 2.99 2.38
N GLY A 42 9.13 3.54 1.61
CA GLY A 42 10.18 2.79 0.91
C GLY A 42 11.55 2.94 1.54
N GLN A 43 12.52 3.35 0.73
CA GLN A 43 13.89 3.59 1.19
C GLN A 43 13.98 4.91 1.96
N ALA A 44 14.99 5.02 2.84
CA ALA A 44 15.26 6.25 3.58
C ALA A 44 15.43 7.45 2.62
N GLU A 45 14.77 8.55 2.92
CA GLU A 45 14.75 9.74 2.10
C GLU A 45 14.69 10.99 3.00
N ASP A 46 15.44 12.02 2.66
CA ASP A 46 15.46 13.33 3.35
C ASP A 46 15.59 13.26 4.89
N GLY A 47 16.38 12.31 5.38
CA GLY A 47 16.61 12.12 6.82
C GLY A 47 15.50 11.34 7.54
N HIS A 48 14.48 10.86 6.82
CA HIS A 48 13.43 10.03 7.38
C HIS A 48 13.76 8.54 7.25
N GLU A 49 13.45 7.78 8.29
CA GLU A 49 13.64 6.34 8.29
C GLU A 49 12.54 5.60 7.52
N PRO A 50 12.87 4.46 6.89
CA PRO A 50 11.89 3.65 6.20
C PRO A 50 10.96 2.91 7.19
N ALA A 51 9.68 2.77 6.83
CA ALA A 51 8.68 2.13 7.68
C ALA A 51 9.04 0.68 8.07
N VAL A 52 9.92 0.01 7.31
CA VAL A 52 10.39 -1.35 7.63
C VAL A 52 11.09 -1.44 8.99
N VAL A 53 11.69 -0.35 9.49
CA VAL A 53 12.34 -0.34 10.82
C VAL A 53 11.33 -0.54 11.97
N LEU A 54 10.05 -0.29 11.70
CA LEU A 54 8.95 -0.50 12.65
C LEU A 54 8.58 -1.98 12.83
N VAL A 55 9.05 -2.84 11.93
CA VAL A 55 8.79 -4.29 11.99
C VAL A 55 9.73 -4.92 13.01
N THR A 56 9.31 -4.92 14.25
CA THR A 56 10.06 -5.43 15.40
C THR A 56 9.16 -6.29 16.29
N PRO A 57 9.72 -7.19 17.11
CA PRO A 57 8.95 -7.96 18.08
C PRO A 57 8.16 -7.09 19.06
N GLN A 58 8.71 -5.91 19.41
CA GLN A 58 8.11 -4.97 20.36
C GLN A 58 6.85 -4.30 19.80
N ASN A 59 6.82 -4.08 18.49
CA ASN A 59 5.69 -3.47 17.79
C ASN A 59 4.65 -4.48 17.31
N HIS A 60 4.89 -5.77 17.57
CA HIS A 60 3.95 -6.81 17.16
C HIS A 60 2.63 -6.67 17.92
N TRP A 61 1.53 -6.63 17.18
CA TRP A 61 0.21 -6.52 17.78
C TRP A 61 -0.13 -7.77 18.59
N ASN A 62 -0.47 -7.59 19.86
CA ASN A 62 -0.67 -8.68 20.83
C ASN A 62 -1.91 -9.55 20.56
N GLN A 63 -2.83 -9.09 19.70
CA GLN A 63 -4.01 -9.84 19.28
C GLN A 63 -3.85 -10.46 17.88
N ASP A 64 -2.64 -10.43 17.32
CA ASP A 64 -2.37 -11.11 16.06
C ASP A 64 -2.65 -12.61 16.20
N THR A 65 -3.55 -13.11 15.35
CA THR A 65 -3.93 -14.52 15.30
C THR A 65 -3.05 -15.35 14.39
N SER A 66 -2.12 -14.70 13.64
CA SER A 66 -1.13 -15.42 12.87
C SER A 66 -0.24 -16.23 13.82
N ARG A 67 0.15 -17.42 13.39
CA ARG A 67 1.09 -18.26 14.15
C ARG A 67 2.55 -17.98 13.77
N THR A 68 2.76 -16.96 12.95
CA THR A 68 4.08 -16.60 12.45
C THR A 68 4.86 -15.87 13.53
N ARG A 69 6.00 -16.42 13.91
CA ARG A 69 6.92 -15.74 14.84
C ARG A 69 7.85 -14.84 14.07
N PHE A 70 8.13 -13.66 14.61
CA PHE A 70 9.09 -12.73 14.03
C PHE A 70 10.48 -13.40 13.90
N ASN A 71 11.09 -13.18 12.73
CA ASN A 71 12.46 -13.54 12.45
C ASN A 71 13.10 -12.43 11.61
N PHE A 72 14.30 -12.02 11.95
CA PHE A 72 15.05 -10.98 11.21
C PHE A 72 15.23 -11.32 9.71
N ALA A 73 15.27 -12.60 9.34
CA ALA A 73 15.32 -13.01 7.94
C ALA A 73 14.09 -12.56 7.13
N GLN A 74 12.96 -12.32 7.80
CA GLN A 74 11.72 -11.83 7.17
C GLN A 74 11.83 -10.38 6.69
N LEU A 75 12.79 -9.60 7.20
CA LEU A 75 13.04 -8.23 6.73
C LEU A 75 13.71 -8.21 5.36
N LYS A 76 14.45 -9.28 5.02
CA LYS A 76 15.15 -9.37 3.73
C LYS A 76 14.14 -9.50 2.59
N GLY A 77 14.14 -8.53 1.68
CA GLY A 77 13.25 -8.51 0.52
C GLY A 77 11.81 -8.12 0.84
N LEU A 78 11.52 -7.69 2.07
CA LEU A 78 10.24 -7.12 2.44
C LEU A 78 10.09 -5.74 1.78
N ALA A 79 9.08 -5.58 0.94
CA ALA A 79 8.84 -4.36 0.18
C ALA A 79 7.41 -3.83 0.40
N PRO A 80 7.22 -2.50 0.40
CA PRO A 80 5.89 -1.91 0.53
C PRO A 80 5.04 -2.15 -0.73
N CYS A 81 3.76 -2.45 -0.52
CA CYS A 81 2.74 -2.54 -1.57
C CYS A 81 1.99 -1.20 -1.65
N GLY A 82 2.60 -0.23 -2.31
CA GLY A 82 2.11 1.14 -2.37
C GLY A 82 2.90 2.08 -1.46
N ARG A 83 2.45 3.32 -1.42
CA ARG A 83 3.13 4.39 -0.67
C ARG A 83 2.11 5.18 0.14
N LEU A 84 2.52 5.58 1.32
CA LEU A 84 1.92 6.65 2.11
C LEU A 84 2.98 7.74 2.27
N ASP A 85 2.58 8.98 2.23
CA ASP A 85 3.47 10.11 2.45
C ASP A 85 4.00 10.14 3.89
N ILE A 86 5.06 10.90 4.12
CA ILE A 86 5.73 10.98 5.42
C ILE A 86 4.77 11.45 6.52
N ASP A 87 3.90 12.40 6.20
CA ASP A 87 2.89 12.98 7.09
C ASP A 87 1.54 12.24 7.10
N SER A 88 1.43 11.15 6.32
CA SER A 88 0.25 10.29 6.31
C SER A 88 0.35 9.16 7.32
N VAL A 89 -0.77 8.85 7.96
CA VAL A 89 -0.93 7.75 8.92
C VAL A 89 -1.88 6.71 8.33
N GLY A 90 -1.57 5.43 8.46
CA GLY A 90 -2.52 4.40 8.03
C GLY A 90 -1.91 3.06 7.70
N LEU A 91 -2.72 2.23 7.05
CA LEU A 91 -2.33 0.88 6.66
C LEU A 91 -1.29 0.91 5.55
N LEU A 92 -0.12 0.36 5.83
CA LEU A 92 0.90 0.03 4.85
C LEU A 92 1.08 -1.49 4.82
N VAL A 93 0.88 -2.09 3.67
CA VAL A 93 1.13 -3.52 3.46
C VAL A 93 2.55 -3.69 2.97
N MET A 94 3.32 -4.55 3.62
CA MET A 94 4.65 -4.95 3.18
C MET A 94 4.67 -6.44 2.90
N THR A 95 5.30 -6.86 1.81
CA THR A 95 5.34 -8.28 1.44
C THR A 95 6.67 -8.69 0.82
N GLN A 96 6.99 -9.96 0.99
CA GLN A 96 8.06 -10.64 0.23
C GLN A 96 7.50 -11.33 -1.02
N ASP A 97 6.17 -11.43 -1.14
CA ASP A 97 5.50 -12.15 -2.24
C ASP A 97 5.03 -11.18 -3.34
N GLY A 98 5.69 -11.21 -4.49
CA GLY A 98 5.33 -10.38 -5.64
C GLY A 98 3.91 -10.64 -6.16
N ARG A 99 3.31 -11.80 -5.88
CA ARG A 99 1.92 -12.11 -6.26
C ARG A 99 0.95 -11.28 -5.42
N VAL A 100 1.22 -11.13 -4.13
CA VAL A 100 0.45 -10.27 -3.22
C VAL A 100 0.61 -8.80 -3.63
N ALA A 101 1.86 -8.36 -3.88
CA ALA A 101 2.12 -7.01 -4.35
C ALA A 101 1.33 -6.68 -5.62
N ARG A 102 1.33 -7.59 -6.61
CA ARG A 102 0.59 -7.41 -7.87
C ARG A 102 -0.91 -7.28 -7.66
N GLN A 103 -1.50 -8.02 -6.72
CA GLN A 103 -2.92 -7.90 -6.41
C GLN A 103 -3.29 -6.54 -5.80
N ILE A 104 -2.37 -5.93 -5.06
CA ILE A 104 -2.62 -4.67 -4.34
C ILE A 104 -2.32 -3.45 -5.21
N ILE A 105 -1.19 -3.48 -5.94
CA ILE A 105 -0.66 -2.32 -6.68
C ILE A 105 -0.44 -2.59 -8.17
N GLY A 106 -0.88 -3.73 -8.70
CA GLY A 106 -0.81 -4.00 -10.13
C GLY A 106 -1.71 -3.03 -10.93
N GLU A 107 -1.38 -2.79 -12.19
CA GLU A 107 -2.17 -1.91 -13.08
C GLU A 107 -3.61 -2.39 -13.23
N ASP A 108 -3.83 -3.71 -13.17
CA ASP A 108 -5.14 -4.37 -13.24
C ASP A 108 -5.76 -4.59 -11.84
N SER A 109 -5.24 -3.96 -10.79
CA SER A 109 -5.77 -4.13 -9.43
C SER A 109 -7.14 -3.47 -9.33
N GLU A 110 -8.13 -4.23 -8.88
CA GLU A 110 -9.48 -3.74 -8.54
C GLU A 110 -9.63 -3.46 -7.04
N MET A 111 -8.51 -3.46 -6.31
CA MET A 111 -8.53 -3.25 -4.86
C MET A 111 -8.73 -1.78 -4.53
N ASP A 112 -9.87 -1.47 -3.94
CA ASP A 112 -10.18 -0.15 -3.42
C ASP A 112 -9.22 0.25 -2.29
N LYS A 113 -8.77 1.50 -2.35
CA LYS A 113 -7.97 2.15 -1.31
C LYS A 113 -8.77 3.30 -0.74
N GLU A 114 -9.04 3.25 0.54
CA GLU A 114 -9.82 4.28 1.24
C GLU A 114 -8.90 5.22 2.02
N TYR A 115 -9.13 6.53 1.82
CA TYR A 115 -8.42 7.60 2.51
C TYR A 115 -9.41 8.50 3.22
N LEU A 116 -9.14 8.82 4.47
CA LEU A 116 -9.86 9.84 5.24
C LEU A 116 -8.98 11.08 5.31
N VAL A 117 -9.42 12.15 4.67
CA VAL A 117 -8.64 13.37 4.51
C VAL A 117 -9.32 14.51 5.25
N ARG A 118 -8.67 15.03 6.30
CA ARG A 118 -9.10 16.27 6.95
C ARG A 118 -8.83 17.43 6.01
N VAL A 119 -9.84 18.28 5.84
CA VAL A 119 -9.79 19.38 4.86
C VAL A 119 -10.11 20.72 5.50
N THR A 120 -9.60 21.78 4.86
CA THR A 120 -9.96 23.17 5.10
C THR A 120 -10.48 23.79 3.81
N TYR A 121 -11.27 24.86 3.92
CA TYR A 121 -11.72 25.61 2.77
C TYR A 121 -11.57 27.11 3.03
N GLY A 122 -10.64 27.76 2.34
CA GLY A 122 -10.18 29.09 2.73
C GLY A 122 -9.58 29.07 4.13
N ASP A 123 -10.03 29.97 4.98
CA ASP A 123 -9.61 30.05 6.39
C ASP A 123 -10.46 29.19 7.33
N ARG A 124 -11.35 28.37 6.77
CA ARG A 124 -12.31 27.57 7.57
C ARG A 124 -11.82 26.14 7.74
N ASP A 125 -11.72 25.72 8.98
CA ASP A 125 -11.26 24.39 9.43
C ASP A 125 -12.33 23.63 10.24
N ILE A 126 -13.46 24.29 10.58
CA ILE A 126 -14.61 23.73 11.30
C ILE A 126 -15.84 23.85 10.40
N ASP A 127 -16.69 22.81 10.36
CA ASP A 127 -17.90 22.74 9.57
C ASP A 127 -17.64 23.14 8.09
N VAL A 128 -16.58 22.59 7.52
CA VAL A 128 -16.12 22.86 6.16
C VAL A 128 -17.17 22.42 5.15
N GLN A 129 -17.85 21.31 5.43
CA GLN A 129 -18.92 20.76 4.59
C GLN A 129 -20.00 21.80 4.27
N SER A 130 -20.37 22.66 5.22
CA SER A 130 -21.45 23.64 5.04
C SER A 130 -21.12 24.74 4.03
N VAL A 131 -19.83 24.99 3.77
CA VAL A 131 -19.35 26.07 2.88
C VAL A 131 -18.64 25.54 1.62
N PHE A 132 -18.36 24.24 1.57
CA PHE A 132 -17.67 23.63 0.44
C PHE A 132 -18.59 23.49 -0.77
N PRO A 133 -18.27 24.09 -1.93
CA PRO A 133 -19.17 24.06 -3.09
C PRO A 133 -19.37 22.64 -3.63
N ALA A 134 -20.62 22.30 -3.91
CA ALA A 134 -20.99 20.99 -4.47
C ALA A 134 -20.30 20.70 -5.81
N GLU A 135 -20.08 21.73 -6.64
CA GLU A 135 -19.37 21.61 -7.91
C GLU A 135 -17.89 21.23 -7.72
N GLN A 136 -17.26 21.72 -6.65
CA GLN A 136 -15.88 21.34 -6.33
C GLN A 136 -15.80 19.90 -5.81
N LEU A 137 -16.75 19.46 -5.03
CA LEU A 137 -16.86 18.06 -4.64
C LEU A 137 -17.04 17.16 -5.88
N ALA A 138 -17.89 17.56 -6.83
CA ALA A 138 -18.06 16.86 -8.09
C ALA A 138 -16.75 16.81 -8.91
N ARG A 139 -15.94 17.87 -8.90
CA ARG A 139 -14.62 17.87 -9.54
C ARG A 139 -13.63 16.90 -8.89
N LEU A 140 -13.67 16.74 -7.57
CA LEU A 140 -12.85 15.73 -6.87
C LEU A 140 -13.24 14.30 -7.30
N CYS A 141 -14.52 14.07 -7.59
CA CYS A 141 -14.96 12.77 -8.12
C CYS A 141 -14.53 12.54 -9.57
N HIS A 142 -14.54 13.60 -10.39
CA HIS A 142 -14.23 13.54 -11.82
C HIS A 142 -13.55 14.82 -12.28
N GLY A 143 -12.66 14.69 -13.27
CA GLY A 143 -12.10 15.85 -13.96
C GLY A 143 -10.84 16.43 -13.35
N LEU A 144 -10.18 15.70 -12.46
CA LEU A 144 -8.81 16.01 -12.04
C LEU A 144 -7.81 15.46 -13.06
N SER A 145 -6.69 16.18 -13.21
CA SER A 145 -5.56 15.73 -14.00
C SER A 145 -4.26 16.00 -13.23
N LEU A 146 -3.28 15.15 -13.47
CA LEU A 146 -1.92 15.27 -12.93
C LEU A 146 -0.95 15.20 -14.10
N ASP A 147 -0.06 16.18 -14.23
CA ASP A 147 0.93 16.29 -15.31
C ASP A 147 0.33 16.18 -16.73
N GLY A 148 -0.91 16.65 -16.91
CA GLY A 148 -1.64 16.61 -18.18
C GLY A 148 -2.42 15.32 -18.46
N GLU A 149 -2.25 14.31 -17.62
CA GLU A 149 -2.98 13.03 -17.70
C GLU A 149 -4.25 13.09 -16.85
N ALA A 150 -5.37 12.64 -17.41
CA ALA A 150 -6.64 12.57 -16.68
C ALA A 150 -6.57 11.45 -15.62
N LEU A 151 -6.92 11.78 -14.39
CA LEU A 151 -7.02 10.79 -13.32
C LEU A 151 -8.30 9.97 -13.45
N LYS A 152 -8.24 8.73 -12.98
CA LYS A 152 -9.43 7.88 -12.86
C LYS A 152 -10.46 8.54 -11.95
N PRO A 153 -11.77 8.32 -12.18
CA PRO A 153 -12.80 8.77 -11.26
C PRO A 153 -12.60 8.19 -9.86
N ALA A 154 -12.89 9.01 -8.84
CA ALA A 154 -12.87 8.62 -7.45
C ALA A 154 -14.28 8.69 -6.85
N LYS A 155 -14.56 7.87 -5.84
CA LYS A 155 -15.73 8.09 -4.98
C LYS A 155 -15.30 9.02 -3.86
N VAL A 156 -15.93 10.19 -3.77
CA VAL A 156 -15.61 11.19 -2.73
C VAL A 156 -16.90 11.61 -2.05
N ASP A 157 -16.94 11.44 -0.75
CA ASP A 157 -18.10 11.84 0.08
C ASP A 157 -17.62 12.39 1.43
N TRP A 158 -18.50 13.06 2.16
CA TRP A 158 -18.22 13.56 3.49
C TRP A 158 -18.35 12.45 4.53
N GLN A 159 -17.28 12.17 5.25
CA GLN A 159 -17.28 11.29 6.41
C GLN A 159 -17.83 12.01 7.64
N ASN A 160 -17.49 13.28 7.79
CA ASN A 160 -17.96 14.23 8.81
C ASN A 160 -17.75 15.66 8.30
N PRO A 161 -18.19 16.72 9.01
CA PRO A 161 -18.09 18.10 8.53
C PRO A 161 -16.70 18.62 8.17
N GLU A 162 -15.62 17.99 8.64
CA GLU A 162 -14.23 18.40 8.40
C GLU A 162 -13.41 17.34 7.64
N GLN A 163 -14.03 16.23 7.24
CA GLN A 163 -13.27 15.11 6.68
C GLN A 163 -13.96 14.50 5.47
N LEU A 164 -13.23 14.45 4.38
CA LEU A 164 -13.62 13.74 3.16
C LEU A 164 -13.11 12.30 3.20
N ARG A 165 -13.94 11.40 2.68
CA ARG A 165 -13.61 10.01 2.41
C ARG A 165 -13.40 9.86 0.91
N PHE A 166 -12.20 9.41 0.51
CA PHE A 166 -11.86 9.08 -0.86
C PHE A 166 -11.76 7.57 -1.00
N VAL A 167 -12.36 7.02 -2.04
CA VAL A 167 -12.14 5.63 -2.45
C VAL A 167 -11.59 5.64 -3.87
N LEU A 168 -10.38 5.11 -4.00
CA LEU A 168 -9.61 5.04 -5.24
C LEU A 168 -9.39 3.58 -5.62
N THR A 169 -9.51 3.25 -6.89
CA THR A 169 -9.24 1.90 -7.44
C THR A 169 -8.02 1.91 -8.33
#